data_503c37c714bc52b91bdb567769fc4fe0
#
_entry.id   503c37c714bc52b91bdb567769fc4fe0
#
_cell.length_a   1.000
_cell.length_b   1.000
_cell.length_c   1.000
_cell.angle_alpha   90.00
_cell.angle_beta   90.00
_cell.angle_gamma   90.00
#
_symmetry.space_group_name_H-M   'P 1'
#
loop_
_entity.id
_entity.type
_entity.pdbx_description
1 polymer ?
#
loop_
_entity_poly.entity_id
_entity_poly.type
_entity_poly.pdbx_seq_one_letter_code
_entity_poly.pdbx_strand_id
1 'polypeptide(L)'
;MNRRKLLASGGKLVETVHTMPKTPTAHAPPSATMELTPDLVATTIRIVEDEGPEPNWNPISPEQLDDLVSRVEEEAGDGEIWVFAYGSLMWNPGFEVAASEEAVAYGWHRAFSLRIERLRATSDAPGLMLALRPGGSCSGLVLKLPCTTKRENLRTLLAREIRYAEVCEMVRWVAVKTPKGVRRALTFWASGRQSPLTEKIPLEEAAGLIAQACGPAGSCAEYLHRTVSDLAARKIYDRNLWQLQQIVAARLRTRQQHDRI
;
A
#
# COMPACT_ATOMS: atom_id res chain seq x y z
N MET A 1 -8.04 75.05 -11.90
CA MET A 1 -8.78 75.22 -10.65
C MET A 1 -9.23 73.86 -10.14
N ASN A 2 -9.10 73.62 -8.87
CA ASN A 2 -9.43 72.51 -8.02
C ASN A 2 -8.50 71.30 -8.00
N ARG A 3 -7.56 71.42 -7.04
CA ARG A 3 -6.86 70.32 -6.39
C ARG A 3 -7.81 69.60 -5.42
N ARG A 4 -7.95 68.28 -5.47
CA ARG A 4 -8.39 67.50 -4.33
C ARG A 4 -7.28 66.55 -3.90
N LYS A 5 -6.82 66.78 -2.65
CA LYS A 5 -5.98 65.88 -1.87
C LYS A 5 -6.78 64.65 -1.52
N LEU A 6 -6.24 63.46 -1.69
CA LEU A 6 -6.67 62.26 -1.01
C LEU A 6 -5.56 61.77 -0.05
N LEU A 7 -5.95 61.64 1.17
CA LEU A 7 -5.14 61.22 2.32
C LEU A 7 -4.73 59.73 2.18
N ALA A 8 -3.48 59.45 2.51
CA ALA A 8 -2.95 58.11 2.72
C ALA A 8 -3.52 57.51 4.01
N SER A 9 -4.22 56.37 3.97
CA SER A 9 -4.50 55.54 5.12
C SER A 9 -3.50 54.36 5.12
N GLY A 10 -2.63 54.37 6.15
CA GLY A 10 -1.68 53.28 6.39
C GLY A 10 -2.40 51.99 6.79
N GLY A 11 -2.42 51.02 5.93
CA GLY A 11 -2.76 49.64 6.22
C GLY A 11 -1.50 48.86 6.53
N LYS A 12 -1.35 48.42 7.78
CA LYS A 12 -0.32 47.45 8.17
C LYS A 12 -0.60 46.14 7.45
N LEU A 13 0.33 45.69 6.62
CA LEU A 13 0.39 44.30 6.14
C LEU A 13 0.62 43.40 7.36
N VAL A 14 -0.38 42.62 7.71
CA VAL A 14 -0.23 41.50 8.62
C VAL A 14 0.35 40.34 7.80
N GLU A 15 1.65 40.09 7.95
CA GLU A 15 2.26 38.85 7.43
C GLU A 15 1.65 37.67 8.20
N THR A 16 0.76 36.95 7.53
CA THR A 16 0.27 35.66 7.99
C THR A 16 1.39 34.64 7.79
N VAL A 17 2.19 34.43 8.84
CA VAL A 17 3.15 33.33 8.88
C VAL A 17 2.36 32.03 8.82
N HIS A 18 2.31 31.41 7.64
CA HIS A 18 1.83 30.04 7.50
C HIS A 18 2.81 29.11 8.21
N THR A 19 2.48 28.75 9.43
CA THR A 19 3.20 27.72 10.20
C THR A 19 3.03 26.40 9.45
N MET A 20 4.10 25.95 8.79
CA MET A 20 4.16 24.61 8.18
C MET A 20 3.78 23.57 9.24
N PRO A 21 2.94 22.58 8.91
CA PRO A 21 2.66 21.48 9.83
C PRO A 21 3.97 20.79 10.18
N LYS A 22 4.23 20.66 11.50
CA LYS A 22 5.40 19.94 12.02
C LYS A 22 5.43 18.55 11.38
N THR A 23 6.59 18.18 10.84
CA THR A 23 6.89 16.81 10.39
C THR A 23 6.38 15.82 11.45
N PRO A 24 5.59 14.81 11.09
CA PRO A 24 5.17 13.83 12.08
C PRO A 24 6.42 13.23 12.70
N THR A 25 6.59 13.42 13.98
CA THR A 25 7.66 12.77 14.75
C THR A 25 7.44 11.27 14.56
N ALA A 26 8.39 10.60 13.94
CA ALA A 26 8.41 9.15 13.92
C ALA A 26 8.37 8.71 15.39
N HIS A 27 7.23 8.25 15.87
CA HIS A 27 7.14 7.66 17.19
C HIS A 27 8.14 6.51 17.23
N ALA A 28 9.08 6.58 18.17
CA ALA A 28 9.96 5.46 18.46
C ALA A 28 9.10 4.20 18.63
N PRO A 29 9.52 3.05 18.11
CA PRO A 29 8.78 1.83 18.28
C PRO A 29 8.60 1.58 19.77
N PRO A 30 7.46 1.03 20.19
CA PRO A 30 7.45 0.35 21.47
C PRO A 30 8.64 -0.62 21.45
N SER A 31 9.43 -0.69 22.52
CA SER A 31 10.61 -1.54 22.65
C SER A 31 10.31 -3.05 22.55
N ALA A 32 9.20 -3.41 21.95
CA ALA A 32 8.67 -4.76 21.86
C ALA A 32 9.17 -5.45 20.59
N THR A 33 9.72 -6.63 20.76
CA THR A 33 10.03 -7.59 19.71
C THR A 33 8.77 -7.91 18.90
N MET A 34 8.90 -8.11 17.58
CA MET A 34 7.78 -8.54 16.74
C MET A 34 7.27 -9.89 17.23
N GLU A 35 5.96 -9.96 17.54
CA GLU A 35 5.35 -11.17 18.13
C GLU A 35 4.94 -12.22 17.11
N LEU A 36 4.61 -11.80 15.89
CA LEU A 36 4.33 -12.70 14.77
C LEU A 36 5.67 -13.24 14.23
N THR A 37 6.12 -14.36 14.81
CA THR A 37 7.40 -14.99 14.47
C THR A 37 7.28 -15.87 13.22
N PRO A 38 8.41 -16.22 12.55
CA PRO A 38 8.42 -17.18 11.46
C PRO A 38 7.80 -18.54 11.84
N ASP A 39 8.02 -19.03 13.07
CA ASP A 39 7.46 -20.30 13.54
C ASP A 39 5.93 -20.24 13.63
N LEU A 40 5.37 -19.14 14.12
CA LEU A 40 3.93 -18.94 14.11
C LEU A 40 3.36 -18.85 12.69
N VAL A 41 4.05 -18.15 11.81
CA VAL A 41 3.66 -18.06 10.39
C VAL A 41 3.66 -19.43 9.73
N ALA A 42 4.66 -20.26 10.00
CA ALA A 42 4.77 -21.61 9.43
C ALA A 42 3.52 -22.47 9.75
N THR A 43 2.87 -22.25 10.88
CA THR A 43 1.64 -22.97 11.24
C THR A 43 0.43 -22.61 10.37
N THR A 44 0.49 -21.51 9.63
CA THR A 44 -0.59 -21.07 8.74
C THR A 44 -0.43 -21.57 7.31
N ILE A 45 0.74 -22.11 6.96
CA ILE A 45 1.05 -22.58 5.61
C ILE A 45 0.42 -23.94 5.37
N ARG A 46 -0.32 -24.06 4.27
CA ARG A 46 -0.97 -25.29 3.80
C ARG A 46 -0.79 -25.41 2.30
N ILE A 47 -0.85 -26.63 1.80
CA ILE A 47 -1.01 -26.86 0.36
C ILE A 47 -2.48 -26.61 0.02
N VAL A 48 -2.73 -25.66 -0.87
CA VAL A 48 -4.07 -25.26 -1.30
C VAL A 48 -4.09 -25.28 -2.81
N GLU A 49 -5.12 -25.90 -3.39
CA GLU A 49 -5.35 -25.88 -4.83
C GLU A 49 -5.72 -24.48 -5.31
N ASP A 50 -5.32 -24.16 -6.54
CA ASP A 50 -5.71 -22.90 -7.19
C ASP A 50 -7.13 -23.05 -7.75
N GLU A 51 -8.09 -22.40 -7.12
CA GLU A 51 -9.50 -22.37 -7.54
C GLU A 51 -9.76 -21.44 -8.73
N GLY A 52 -8.72 -20.90 -9.34
CA GLY A 52 -8.82 -19.98 -10.48
C GLY A 52 -9.03 -18.51 -10.08
N PRO A 53 -9.64 -17.70 -10.96
CA PRO A 53 -9.83 -16.27 -10.72
C PRO A 53 -10.80 -15.96 -9.58
N GLU A 54 -10.77 -14.72 -9.08
CA GLU A 54 -11.76 -14.24 -8.10
C GLU A 54 -13.18 -14.41 -8.64
N PRO A 55 -14.13 -14.88 -7.79
CA PRO A 55 -15.52 -15.01 -8.21
C PRO A 55 -16.11 -13.65 -8.64
N ASN A 56 -16.86 -13.65 -9.73
CA ASN A 56 -17.51 -12.47 -10.30
C ASN A 56 -16.56 -11.34 -10.77
N TRP A 57 -15.28 -11.63 -10.93
CA TRP A 57 -14.30 -10.70 -11.47
C TRP A 57 -13.79 -11.19 -12.82
N ASN A 58 -13.62 -10.27 -13.77
CA ASN A 58 -13.17 -10.59 -15.12
C ASN A 58 -11.65 -10.45 -15.21
N PRO A 59 -10.90 -11.53 -15.51
CA PRO A 59 -9.47 -11.40 -15.77
C PRO A 59 -9.21 -10.36 -16.85
N ILE A 60 -8.20 -9.50 -16.64
CA ILE A 60 -7.82 -8.48 -17.63
C ILE A 60 -7.33 -9.16 -18.90
N SER A 61 -7.84 -8.76 -20.07
CA SER A 61 -7.36 -9.29 -21.34
C SER A 61 -5.98 -8.71 -21.71
N PRO A 62 -5.21 -9.37 -22.60
CA PRO A 62 -3.95 -8.81 -23.08
C PRO A 62 -4.11 -7.42 -23.70
N GLU A 63 -5.20 -7.18 -24.44
CA GLU A 63 -5.52 -5.91 -25.08
C GLU A 63 -5.82 -4.82 -24.03
N GLN A 64 -6.63 -5.13 -23.03
CA GLN A 64 -6.93 -4.22 -21.93
C GLN A 64 -5.68 -3.88 -21.12
N LEU A 65 -4.77 -4.85 -20.93
CA LEU A 65 -3.49 -4.62 -20.27
C LEU A 65 -2.60 -3.68 -21.10
N ASP A 66 -2.52 -3.87 -22.42
CA ASP A 66 -1.73 -3.05 -23.31
C ASP A 66 -2.30 -1.61 -23.41
N ASP A 67 -3.61 -1.45 -23.38
CA ASP A 67 -4.30 -0.15 -23.27
C ASP A 67 -3.96 0.54 -21.95
N LEU A 68 -3.96 -0.20 -20.83
CA LEU A 68 -3.57 0.32 -19.52
C LEU A 68 -2.11 0.77 -19.49
N VAL A 69 -1.19 -0.01 -20.10
CA VAL A 69 0.22 0.37 -20.25
C VAL A 69 0.34 1.67 -21.02
N SER A 70 -0.33 1.77 -22.17
CA SER A 70 -0.28 2.96 -23.05
C SER A 70 -0.84 4.19 -22.32
N ARG A 71 -1.94 4.06 -21.61
CA ARG A 71 -2.51 5.13 -20.78
C ARG A 71 -1.53 5.62 -19.71
N VAL A 72 -0.87 4.72 -19.00
CA VAL A 72 0.10 5.11 -17.96
C VAL A 72 1.32 5.80 -18.59
N GLU A 73 1.79 5.36 -19.75
CA GLU A 73 2.88 6.02 -20.49
C GLU A 73 2.50 7.42 -20.96
N GLU A 74 1.30 7.60 -21.51
CA GLU A 74 0.77 8.91 -21.91
C GLU A 74 0.67 9.87 -20.73
N GLU A 75 0.14 9.39 -19.60
CA GLU A 75 0.02 10.17 -18.37
C GLU A 75 1.38 10.52 -17.74
N ALA A 76 2.39 9.70 -17.95
CA ALA A 76 3.78 9.96 -17.52
C ALA A 76 4.50 10.94 -18.46
N GLY A 77 4.11 10.98 -19.74
CA GLY A 77 4.81 11.72 -20.80
C GLY A 77 6.23 11.18 -21.01
N ASP A 78 7.14 12.08 -21.42
CA ASP A 78 8.57 11.74 -21.62
C ASP A 78 9.35 11.54 -20.32
N GLY A 79 8.66 11.67 -19.19
CA GLY A 79 9.26 11.61 -17.86
C GLY A 79 9.62 10.20 -17.38
N GLU A 80 10.30 10.18 -16.25
CA GLU A 80 10.61 8.97 -15.51
C GLU A 80 9.33 8.43 -14.83
N ILE A 81 9.15 7.11 -14.83
CA ILE A 81 8.08 6.48 -14.05
C ILE A 81 8.67 6.03 -12.71
N TRP A 82 8.12 6.60 -11.65
CA TRP A 82 8.35 6.20 -10.28
C TRP A 82 7.12 5.48 -9.73
N VAL A 83 7.33 4.40 -8.99
CA VAL A 83 6.27 3.58 -8.38
C VAL A 83 6.34 3.75 -6.87
N PHE A 84 5.25 4.18 -6.24
CA PHE A 84 5.16 4.24 -4.79
C PHE A 84 4.80 2.86 -4.23
N ALA A 85 5.76 2.24 -3.58
CA ALA A 85 5.68 0.95 -2.92
C ALA A 85 5.38 1.15 -1.42
N TYR A 86 4.30 0.54 -0.93
CA TYR A 86 3.86 0.63 0.48
C TYR A 86 3.59 -0.74 1.11
N GLY A 87 3.67 -1.82 0.34
CA GLY A 87 3.43 -3.21 0.71
C GLY A 87 4.44 -4.15 0.04
N SER A 88 3.94 -5.21 -0.63
CA SER A 88 4.80 -6.26 -1.23
C SER A 88 5.86 -5.74 -2.21
N LEU A 89 5.58 -4.69 -2.95
CA LEU A 89 6.55 -4.08 -3.87
C LEU A 89 7.82 -3.56 -3.17
N MET A 90 7.79 -3.33 -1.86
CA MET A 90 8.97 -2.90 -1.10
C MET A 90 9.99 -4.01 -0.93
N TRP A 91 9.54 -5.26 -0.75
CA TRP A 91 10.40 -6.42 -0.50
C TRP A 91 10.40 -7.43 -1.67
N ASN A 92 9.50 -7.29 -2.61
CA ASN A 92 9.45 -8.08 -3.85
C ASN A 92 8.86 -7.22 -4.97
N PRO A 93 9.62 -6.33 -5.60
CA PRO A 93 9.14 -5.46 -6.67
C PRO A 93 8.67 -6.24 -7.90
N GLY A 94 9.32 -7.36 -8.26
CA GLY A 94 8.96 -8.19 -9.41
C GLY A 94 9.28 -7.54 -10.78
N PHE A 95 10.00 -6.43 -10.79
CA PHE A 95 10.51 -5.73 -11.97
C PHE A 95 11.90 -5.16 -11.66
N GLU A 96 12.64 -4.76 -12.68
CA GLU A 96 13.95 -4.14 -12.53
C GLU A 96 13.83 -2.73 -11.94
N VAL A 97 14.57 -2.45 -10.87
CA VAL A 97 14.56 -1.18 -10.16
C VAL A 97 15.85 -0.41 -10.45
N ALA A 98 15.76 0.69 -11.20
CA ALA A 98 16.90 1.54 -11.53
C ALA A 98 17.37 2.42 -10.37
N ALA A 99 16.46 2.83 -9.48
CA ALA A 99 16.74 3.61 -8.28
C ALA A 99 15.62 3.44 -7.24
N SER A 100 15.96 3.64 -5.97
CA SER A 100 15.01 3.61 -4.85
C SER A 100 15.28 4.77 -3.90
N GLU A 101 14.21 5.41 -3.40
CA GLU A 101 14.26 6.48 -2.41
C GLU A 101 13.15 6.28 -1.37
N GLU A 102 13.42 6.69 -0.13
CA GLU A 102 12.35 6.77 0.89
C GLU A 102 11.32 7.83 0.48
N ALA A 103 10.06 7.55 0.75
CA ALA A 103 8.99 8.46 0.38
C ALA A 103 7.81 8.43 1.38
N VAL A 104 7.08 9.54 1.47
CA VAL A 104 5.85 9.65 2.25
C VAL A 104 4.72 10.14 1.36
N ALA A 105 3.65 9.36 1.26
CA ALA A 105 2.39 9.75 0.65
C ALA A 105 1.48 10.37 1.72
N TYR A 106 1.30 11.69 1.68
CA TYR A 106 0.34 12.38 2.53
C TYR A 106 -1.07 12.25 1.99
N GLY A 107 -2.05 12.19 2.89
CA GLY A 107 -3.45 11.96 2.52
C GLY A 107 -3.80 10.49 2.26
N TRP A 108 -2.86 9.57 2.51
CA TRP A 108 -3.03 8.13 2.36
C TRP A 108 -2.48 7.37 3.56
N HIS A 109 -3.09 6.24 3.88
CA HIS A 109 -2.55 5.27 4.83
C HIS A 109 -2.73 3.85 4.31
N ARG A 110 -1.85 2.94 4.69
CA ARG A 110 -1.98 1.51 4.36
C ARG A 110 -2.90 0.82 5.36
N ALA A 111 -3.72 -0.10 4.89
CA ALA A 111 -4.58 -0.92 5.73
C ALA A 111 -4.84 -2.29 5.07
N PHE A 112 -4.97 -3.33 5.88
CA PHE A 112 -5.56 -4.59 5.45
C PHE A 112 -7.06 -4.41 5.28
N SER A 113 -7.48 -4.11 4.07
CA SER A 113 -8.83 -3.67 3.76
C SER A 113 -9.36 -4.19 2.41
N LEU A 114 -8.53 -4.89 1.65
CA LEU A 114 -8.91 -5.59 0.43
C LEU A 114 -9.25 -7.03 0.78
N ARG A 115 -10.53 -7.38 0.76
CA ARG A 115 -11.00 -8.77 0.95
C ARG A 115 -10.66 -9.59 -0.29
N ILE A 116 -10.14 -10.79 -0.08
CA ILE A 116 -9.78 -11.74 -1.14
C ILE A 116 -10.31 -13.13 -0.81
N GLU A 117 -10.63 -13.89 -1.85
CA GLU A 117 -11.05 -15.30 -1.78
C GLU A 117 -10.13 -16.19 -2.64
N ARG A 118 -9.06 -15.64 -3.19
CA ARG A 118 -8.05 -16.29 -4.02
C ARG A 118 -6.65 -15.86 -3.61
N LEU A 119 -5.63 -16.35 -4.26
CA LEU A 119 -4.21 -16.06 -3.99
C LEU A 119 -3.73 -16.54 -2.62
N ARG A 120 -3.96 -15.75 -1.57
CA ARG A 120 -3.57 -16.03 -0.17
C ARG A 120 -4.79 -16.38 0.70
N ALA A 121 -5.87 -16.75 0.04
CA ALA A 121 -7.15 -17.12 0.64
C ALA A 121 -7.87 -18.15 -0.24
N THR A 122 -9.00 -18.63 0.23
CA THR A 122 -9.98 -19.45 -0.50
C THR A 122 -11.38 -18.92 -0.22
N SER A 123 -12.37 -19.36 -1.00
CA SER A 123 -13.78 -19.02 -0.76
C SER A 123 -14.25 -19.43 0.65
N ASP A 124 -13.77 -20.56 1.17
CA ASP A 124 -14.13 -21.06 2.50
C ASP A 124 -13.38 -20.34 3.63
N ALA A 125 -12.22 -19.77 3.32
CA ALA A 125 -11.38 -19.06 4.27
C ALA A 125 -10.89 -17.72 3.63
N PRO A 126 -11.79 -16.72 3.52
CA PRO A 126 -11.46 -15.42 2.95
C PRO A 126 -10.41 -14.71 3.78
N GLY A 127 -9.58 -13.93 3.11
CA GLY A 127 -8.45 -13.23 3.69
C GLY A 127 -8.44 -11.73 3.37
N LEU A 128 -7.33 -11.09 3.75
CA LEU A 128 -7.14 -9.66 3.51
C LEU A 128 -5.76 -9.38 2.92
N MET A 129 -5.73 -8.41 2.00
CA MET A 129 -4.51 -7.82 1.48
C MET A 129 -4.46 -6.31 1.78
N LEU A 130 -3.26 -5.73 1.64
CA LEU A 130 -3.07 -4.30 1.83
C LEU A 130 -3.64 -3.48 0.68
N ALA A 131 -4.26 -2.36 1.03
CA ALA A 131 -4.60 -1.29 0.11
C ALA A 131 -4.23 0.07 0.70
N LEU A 132 -4.12 1.10 -0.12
CA LEU A 132 -4.05 2.50 0.30
C LEU A 132 -5.46 3.06 0.45
N ARG A 133 -5.73 3.60 1.62
CA ARG A 133 -6.98 4.28 1.94
C ARG A 133 -6.75 5.78 2.16
N PRO A 134 -7.75 6.61 1.84
CA PRO A 134 -7.66 8.06 2.06
C PRO A 134 -7.49 8.41 3.55
N GLY A 135 -6.66 9.41 3.81
CA GLY A 135 -6.38 9.98 5.13
C GLY A 135 -5.02 9.59 5.70
N GLY A 136 -4.49 10.41 6.61
CA GLY A 136 -3.22 10.16 7.29
C GLY A 136 -1.98 10.33 6.41
N SER A 137 -0.98 9.51 6.66
CA SER A 137 0.27 9.46 5.90
C SER A 137 0.78 8.01 5.80
N CYS A 138 1.43 7.69 4.69
CA CYS A 138 2.02 6.38 4.44
C CYS A 138 3.48 6.54 4.06
N SER A 139 4.39 6.07 4.92
CA SER A 139 5.82 5.99 4.59
C SER A 139 6.08 4.71 3.80
N GLY A 140 6.91 4.79 2.78
CA GLY A 140 7.26 3.68 1.89
C GLY A 140 8.47 4.03 1.03
N LEU A 141 8.55 3.44 -0.14
CA LEU A 141 9.61 3.71 -1.11
C LEU A 141 9.02 4.23 -2.41
N VAL A 142 9.79 5.01 -3.15
CA VAL A 142 9.59 5.18 -4.58
C VAL A 142 10.66 4.41 -5.34
N LEU A 143 10.23 3.61 -6.30
CA LEU A 143 11.05 2.74 -7.13
C LEU A 143 11.00 3.25 -8.56
N LYS A 144 12.15 3.52 -9.15
CA LYS A 144 12.26 4.03 -10.53
C LYS A 144 12.31 2.88 -11.51
N LEU A 145 11.48 2.92 -12.55
CA LEU A 145 11.62 2.02 -13.68
C LEU A 145 12.85 2.41 -14.53
N PRO A 146 13.60 1.42 -15.09
CA PRO A 146 14.67 1.70 -16.04
C PRO A 146 14.13 2.39 -17.29
N CYS A 147 14.82 3.41 -17.78
CA CYS A 147 14.38 4.14 -18.97
C CYS A 147 14.43 3.30 -20.25
N THR A 148 15.41 2.39 -20.35
CA THR A 148 15.66 1.57 -21.54
C THR A 148 14.63 0.43 -21.71
N THR A 149 14.10 -0.10 -20.60
CA THR A 149 13.14 -1.20 -20.56
C THR A 149 11.82 -0.75 -19.90
N LYS A 150 11.52 0.56 -19.97
CA LYS A 150 10.38 1.18 -19.27
C LYS A 150 9.06 0.47 -19.55
N ARG A 151 8.70 0.29 -20.83
CA ARG A 151 7.43 -0.32 -21.24
C ARG A 151 7.32 -1.79 -20.81
N GLU A 152 8.40 -2.57 -20.94
CA GLU A 152 8.43 -3.97 -20.54
C GLU A 152 8.25 -4.14 -19.03
N ASN A 153 9.01 -3.37 -18.23
CA ASN A 153 8.89 -3.38 -16.78
C ASN A 153 7.52 -2.86 -16.31
N LEU A 154 6.98 -1.84 -16.97
CA LEU A 154 5.64 -1.34 -16.66
C LEU A 154 4.57 -2.40 -16.96
N ARG A 155 4.65 -3.09 -18.10
CA ARG A 155 3.74 -4.17 -18.45
C ARG A 155 3.81 -5.33 -17.44
N THR A 156 5.02 -5.73 -17.05
CA THR A 156 5.23 -6.77 -16.03
C THR A 156 4.61 -6.37 -14.69
N LEU A 157 4.84 -5.14 -14.27
CA LEU A 157 4.28 -4.60 -13.03
C LEU A 157 2.74 -4.53 -13.07
N LEU A 158 2.18 -3.99 -14.15
CA LEU A 158 0.72 -3.90 -14.32
C LEU A 158 0.07 -5.27 -14.38
N ALA A 159 0.61 -6.22 -15.12
CA ALA A 159 0.11 -7.59 -15.18
C ALA A 159 0.09 -8.30 -13.82
N ARG A 160 1.05 -7.97 -12.95
CA ARG A 160 1.13 -8.51 -11.59
C ARG A 160 0.09 -7.87 -10.65
N GLU A 161 -0.03 -6.54 -10.69
CA GLU A 161 -0.86 -5.80 -9.73
C GLU A 161 -2.33 -5.69 -10.18
N ILE A 162 -2.59 -5.70 -11.49
CA ILE A 162 -3.92 -5.55 -12.09
C ILE A 162 -4.28 -6.84 -12.81
N ARG A 163 -4.90 -7.75 -12.08
CA ARG A 163 -5.31 -9.06 -12.61
C ARG A 163 -6.69 -9.06 -13.22
N TYR A 164 -7.52 -8.07 -12.90
CA TYR A 164 -8.93 -8.00 -13.25
C TYR A 164 -9.29 -6.63 -13.81
N ALA A 165 -10.22 -6.60 -14.74
CA ALA A 165 -10.65 -5.37 -15.39
C ALA A 165 -11.27 -4.35 -14.41
N GLU A 166 -11.98 -4.83 -13.40
CA GLU A 166 -12.67 -4.02 -12.39
C GLU A 166 -11.72 -3.20 -11.51
N VAL A 167 -10.45 -3.63 -11.40
CA VAL A 167 -9.48 -2.94 -10.53
C VAL A 167 -8.55 -1.98 -11.27
N CYS A 168 -8.74 -1.78 -12.59
CA CYS A 168 -7.94 -0.83 -13.37
C CYS A 168 -8.04 0.61 -12.83
N GLU A 169 -9.16 0.99 -12.21
CA GLU A 169 -9.34 2.30 -11.58
C GLU A 169 -8.54 2.49 -10.29
N MET A 170 -8.01 1.40 -9.73
CA MET A 170 -7.17 1.44 -8.52
C MET A 170 -5.69 1.74 -8.82
N VAL A 171 -5.35 1.91 -10.09
CA VAL A 171 -4.06 2.46 -10.54
C VAL A 171 -4.13 3.98 -10.45
N ARG A 172 -3.28 4.59 -9.64
CA ARG A 172 -3.33 6.05 -9.41
C ARG A 172 -1.95 6.67 -9.38
N TRP A 173 -1.90 7.92 -9.79
CA TRP A 173 -0.77 8.78 -9.54
C TRP A 173 -0.97 9.53 -8.22
N VAL A 174 0.02 9.45 -7.35
CA VAL A 174 0.04 10.14 -6.05
C VAL A 174 1.26 11.04 -5.94
N ALA A 175 1.09 12.18 -5.27
CA ALA A 175 2.22 13.02 -4.90
C ALA A 175 2.85 12.46 -3.61
N VAL A 176 4.16 12.21 -3.65
CA VAL A 176 4.93 11.71 -2.51
C VAL A 176 6.10 12.64 -2.22
N LYS A 177 6.40 12.84 -0.94
CA LYS A 177 7.57 13.60 -0.50
C LYS A 177 8.75 12.66 -0.32
N THR A 178 9.86 12.98 -0.98
CA THR A 178 11.16 12.31 -0.81
C THR A 178 12.19 13.29 -0.23
N PRO A 179 13.37 12.82 0.20
CA PRO A 179 14.47 13.71 0.60
C PRO A 179 14.91 14.69 -0.51
N LYS A 180 14.67 14.34 -1.78
CA LYS A 180 15.03 15.16 -2.96
C LYS A 180 13.88 16.04 -3.47
N GLY A 181 12.74 16.08 -2.79
CA GLY A 181 11.59 16.89 -3.16
C GLY A 181 10.33 16.06 -3.37
N VAL A 182 9.31 16.70 -3.95
CA VAL A 182 8.04 16.04 -4.28
C VAL A 182 8.16 15.32 -5.63
N ARG A 183 7.71 14.06 -5.67
CA ARG A 183 7.60 13.27 -6.89
C ARG A 183 6.14 12.89 -7.15
N ARG A 184 5.77 12.77 -8.41
CA ARG A 184 4.56 12.10 -8.86
C ARG A 184 4.90 10.62 -9.06
N ALA A 185 4.22 9.73 -8.36
CA ALA A 185 4.50 8.29 -8.40
C ALA A 185 3.23 7.49 -8.68
N LEU A 186 3.36 6.46 -9.50
CA LEU A 186 2.31 5.47 -9.75
C LEU A 186 2.14 4.59 -8.51
N THR A 187 0.92 4.25 -8.15
CA THR A 187 0.64 3.30 -7.07
C THR A 187 -0.59 2.46 -7.40
N PHE A 188 -0.75 1.35 -6.70
CA PHE A 188 -1.79 0.36 -6.94
C PHE A 188 -2.67 0.18 -5.71
N TRP A 189 -3.86 -0.38 -5.90
CA TRP A 189 -4.81 -0.62 -4.82
C TRP A 189 -5.10 0.63 -3.97
N ALA A 190 -5.06 1.79 -4.63
CA ALA A 190 -5.35 3.08 -4.02
C ALA A 190 -6.84 3.40 -4.17
N SER A 191 -7.64 2.98 -3.19
CA SER A 191 -9.10 3.10 -3.25
C SER A 191 -9.58 4.53 -2.99
N GLY A 192 -10.65 4.93 -3.66
CA GLY A 192 -11.44 6.10 -3.28
C GLY A 192 -12.14 5.90 -1.93
N ARG A 193 -12.69 6.97 -1.35
CA ARG A 193 -13.39 6.90 -0.04
C ARG A 193 -14.60 5.96 -0.02
N GLN A 194 -15.23 5.75 -1.16
CA GLN A 194 -16.46 4.96 -1.32
C GLN A 194 -16.24 3.74 -2.22
N SER A 195 -15.00 3.29 -2.40
CA SER A 195 -14.73 2.10 -3.19
C SER A 195 -15.33 0.87 -2.51
N PRO A 196 -16.15 0.08 -3.22
CA PRO A 196 -16.70 -1.17 -2.69
C PRO A 196 -15.63 -2.25 -2.52
N LEU A 197 -14.45 -2.08 -3.13
CA LEU A 197 -13.36 -3.06 -3.11
C LEU A 197 -12.54 -3.01 -1.81
N THR A 198 -12.66 -1.93 -1.03
CA THR A 198 -11.92 -1.79 0.22
C THR A 198 -12.83 -1.29 1.34
N GLU A 199 -12.83 -1.98 2.46
CA GLU A 199 -13.63 -1.69 3.63
C GLU A 199 -12.80 -1.21 4.81
N LYS A 200 -13.43 -0.46 5.72
CA LYS A 200 -12.84 -0.20 7.02
C LYS A 200 -13.14 -1.37 7.94
N ILE A 201 -12.16 -2.25 8.12
CA ILE A 201 -12.28 -3.45 8.94
C ILE A 201 -11.65 -3.19 10.31
N PRO A 202 -12.34 -3.50 11.43
CA PRO A 202 -11.74 -3.43 12.76
C PRO A 202 -10.52 -4.36 12.88
N LEU A 203 -9.50 -3.96 13.65
CA LEU A 203 -8.25 -4.72 13.77
C LEU A 203 -8.46 -6.15 14.24
N GLU A 204 -9.37 -6.38 15.18
CA GLU A 204 -9.70 -7.73 15.66
C GLU A 204 -10.32 -8.62 14.58
N GLU A 205 -11.22 -8.09 13.78
CA GLU A 205 -11.80 -8.79 12.64
C GLU A 205 -10.75 -9.08 11.57
N ALA A 206 -9.96 -8.07 11.22
CA ALA A 206 -8.85 -8.22 10.28
C ALA A 206 -7.85 -9.30 10.73
N ALA A 207 -7.51 -9.33 12.02
CA ALA A 207 -6.63 -10.33 12.58
C ALA A 207 -7.23 -11.76 12.49
N GLY A 208 -8.54 -11.90 12.66
CA GLY A 208 -9.24 -13.17 12.47
C GLY A 208 -9.11 -13.70 11.04
N LEU A 209 -9.43 -12.85 10.06
CA LEU A 209 -9.33 -13.17 8.64
C LEU A 209 -7.89 -13.51 8.23
N ILE A 210 -6.90 -12.73 8.69
CA ILE A 210 -5.48 -12.96 8.38
C ILE A 210 -4.96 -14.25 8.99
N ALA A 211 -5.36 -14.58 10.23
CA ALA A 211 -4.87 -15.77 10.93
C ALA A 211 -5.38 -17.09 10.31
N GLN A 212 -6.52 -17.07 9.62
CA GLN A 212 -7.12 -18.28 9.03
C GLN A 212 -6.78 -18.48 7.55
N ALA A 213 -6.55 -17.40 6.81
CA ALA A 213 -6.48 -17.43 5.36
C ALA A 213 -5.12 -17.94 4.86
N CYS A 214 -5.19 -18.94 3.98
CA CYS A 214 -4.09 -19.47 3.20
C CYS A 214 -4.61 -19.88 1.84
N GLY A 215 -3.86 -19.56 0.80
CA GLY A 215 -4.16 -19.95 -0.58
C GLY A 215 -2.91 -20.43 -1.30
N PRO A 216 -2.97 -20.65 -2.62
CA PRO A 216 -1.84 -21.18 -3.40
C PRO A 216 -0.60 -20.28 -3.38
N ALA A 217 -0.74 -18.98 -3.14
CA ALA A 217 0.36 -18.03 -3.04
C ALA A 217 0.89 -17.84 -1.59
N GLY A 218 0.50 -18.72 -0.65
CA GLY A 218 0.86 -18.65 0.77
C GLY A 218 -0.24 -18.07 1.65
N SER A 219 0.05 -17.80 2.93
CA SER A 219 -0.93 -17.28 3.88
C SER A 219 -0.96 -15.74 3.96
N CYS A 220 -2.09 -15.19 4.43
CA CYS A 220 -2.19 -13.77 4.75
C CYS A 220 -1.30 -13.40 5.94
N ALA A 221 -1.08 -14.30 6.90
CA ALA A 221 -0.17 -14.10 8.02
C ALA A 221 1.30 -13.99 7.55
N GLU A 222 1.71 -14.79 6.56
CA GLU A 222 3.03 -14.65 5.92
C GLU A 222 3.20 -13.29 5.26
N TYR A 223 2.19 -12.83 4.53
CA TYR A 223 2.21 -11.52 3.88
C TYR A 223 2.33 -10.37 4.90
N LEU A 224 1.56 -10.44 5.98
CA LEU A 224 1.65 -9.47 7.09
C LEU A 224 3.06 -9.50 7.72
N HIS A 225 3.58 -10.68 8.05
CA HIS A 225 4.90 -10.85 8.65
C HIS A 225 5.99 -10.25 7.77
N ARG A 226 6.05 -10.61 6.48
CA ARG A 226 7.04 -10.08 5.52
C ARG A 226 6.97 -8.57 5.42
N THR A 227 5.76 -8.02 5.35
CA THR A 227 5.57 -6.56 5.24
C THR A 227 6.03 -5.85 6.50
N VAL A 228 5.63 -6.31 7.69
CA VAL A 228 6.04 -5.68 8.95
C VAL A 228 7.55 -5.82 9.18
N SER A 229 8.15 -6.97 8.83
CA SER A 229 9.60 -7.19 8.93
C SER A 229 10.39 -6.23 8.04
N ASP A 230 9.98 -6.06 6.78
CA ASP A 230 10.65 -5.13 5.85
C ASP A 230 10.50 -3.67 6.30
N LEU A 231 9.31 -3.28 6.75
CA LEU A 231 9.08 -1.95 7.33
C LEU A 231 9.97 -1.69 8.54
N ALA A 232 10.06 -2.66 9.47
CA ALA A 232 10.90 -2.55 10.67
C ALA A 232 12.38 -2.45 10.32
N ALA A 233 12.87 -3.25 9.36
CA ALA A 233 14.25 -3.19 8.88
C ALA A 233 14.60 -1.81 8.29
N ARG A 234 13.62 -1.12 7.71
CA ARG A 234 13.74 0.27 7.18
C ARG A 234 13.45 1.34 8.22
N LYS A 235 13.20 0.97 9.47
CA LYS A 235 12.81 1.89 10.55
C LYS A 235 11.50 2.64 10.25
N ILE A 236 10.62 2.05 9.48
CA ILE A 236 9.27 2.54 9.21
C ILE A 236 8.31 1.82 10.17
N TYR A 237 7.80 2.55 11.14
CA TYR A 237 6.88 1.98 12.12
C TYR A 237 5.45 2.40 11.84
N ASP A 238 4.68 1.44 11.32
CA ASP A 238 3.24 1.60 11.12
C ASP A 238 2.51 1.06 12.36
N ARG A 239 1.91 1.96 13.12
CA ARG A 239 1.27 1.62 14.40
C ARG A 239 0.17 0.56 14.23
N ASN A 240 -0.64 0.69 13.16
CA ASN A 240 -1.77 -0.23 12.95
C ASN A 240 -1.29 -1.62 12.55
N LEU A 241 -0.28 -1.71 11.67
CA LEU A 241 0.29 -2.99 11.29
C LEU A 241 1.04 -3.63 12.45
N TRP A 242 1.71 -2.82 13.27
CA TRP A 242 2.38 -3.32 14.46
C TRP A 242 1.40 -3.94 15.47
N GLN A 243 0.30 -3.28 15.73
CA GLN A 243 -0.76 -3.81 16.58
C GLN A 243 -1.43 -5.05 15.95
N LEU A 244 -1.68 -5.02 14.63
CA LEU A 244 -2.31 -6.12 13.91
C LEU A 244 -1.47 -7.41 14.00
N GLN A 245 -0.14 -7.32 13.83
CA GLN A 245 0.72 -8.50 13.94
C GLN A 245 0.73 -9.09 15.36
N GLN A 246 0.59 -8.27 16.42
CA GLN A 246 0.46 -8.74 17.80
C GLN A 246 -0.84 -9.55 17.99
N ILE A 247 -1.96 -9.02 17.50
CA ILE A 247 -3.26 -9.70 17.61
C ILE A 247 -3.26 -11.02 16.83
N VAL A 248 -2.71 -11.01 15.59
CA VAL A 248 -2.58 -12.24 14.79
C VAL A 248 -1.72 -13.28 15.51
N ALA A 249 -0.58 -12.88 16.08
CA ALA A 249 0.29 -13.77 16.83
C ALA A 249 -0.41 -14.39 18.04
N ALA A 250 -1.17 -13.58 18.79
CA ALA A 250 -1.95 -14.08 19.94
C ALA A 250 -2.99 -15.14 19.51
N ARG A 251 -3.72 -14.88 18.42
CA ARG A 251 -4.71 -15.83 17.87
C ARG A 251 -4.07 -17.14 17.41
N LEU A 252 -2.91 -17.08 16.77
CA LEU A 252 -2.20 -18.29 16.33
C LEU A 252 -1.68 -19.12 17.50
N ARG A 253 -1.16 -18.48 18.57
CA ARG A 253 -0.75 -19.18 19.81
C ARG A 253 -1.92 -19.91 20.47
N THR A 254 -3.07 -19.23 20.57
CA THR A 254 -4.28 -19.84 21.14
C THR A 254 -4.73 -21.06 20.34
N ARG A 255 -4.72 -20.97 19.01
CA ARG A 255 -5.04 -22.11 18.12
C ARG A 255 -4.11 -23.30 18.34
N GLN A 256 -2.79 -23.07 18.38
CA GLN A 256 -1.81 -24.13 18.65
C GLN A 256 -2.01 -24.83 19.98
N GLN A 257 -2.51 -24.12 21.00
CA GLN A 257 -2.80 -24.71 22.31
C GLN A 257 -4.02 -25.67 22.25
N HIS A 258 -5.02 -25.30 21.45
CA HIS A 258 -6.22 -26.15 21.27
C HIS A 258 -5.92 -27.40 20.42
N ASP A 259 -5.07 -27.29 19.41
CA ASP A 259 -4.71 -28.41 18.53
C ASP A 259 -3.79 -29.44 19.21
N ARG A 260 -3.29 -29.16 20.42
CA ARG A 260 -2.45 -30.07 21.25
C ARG A 260 -3.22 -30.83 22.31
N ILE A 261 -4.49 -30.52 22.50
CA ILE A 261 -5.40 -31.17 23.46
C ILE A 261 -6.26 -32.20 22.75
#